data_6d089847fb36c8593cb67c66ab765909
#
_entry.id   6d089847fb36c8593cb67c66ab765909
#
_cell.length_a   1.000
_cell.length_b   1.000
_cell.length_c   1.000
_cell.angle_alpha   90.00
_cell.angle_beta   90.00
_cell.angle_gamma   90.00
#
_symmetry.space_group_name_H-M   'P 1'
#
loop_
_entity.id
_entity.type
_entity.pdbx_description
1 polymer ?
#
loop_
_entity_poly.entity_id
_entity_poly.type
_entity_poly.pdbx_seq_one_letter_code
_entity_poly.pdbx_strand_id
1 'polypeptide(L)' 'MESNEKSKALLFIKKQTCLQKLSVNEILYAQSDGNYCNLYTENEKHIINLSLTKLLQKLSSDYFLRIHKRFLINIEAVEV' A
#
# COMPACT_ATOMS: atom_id res chain seq x y z
N MET A 1 7.61 22.13 -7.42
CA MET A 1 7.44 21.76 -7.08
C MET A 1 6.41 21.14 -6.83
N GLU A 2 5.74 21.05 -7.00
CA GLU A 2 4.78 20.56 -6.75
C GLU A 2 4.54 19.23 -7.00
N SER A 3 4.92 18.60 -7.74
CA SER A 3 4.87 17.19 -7.98
C SER A 3 5.21 16.39 -6.77
N ASN A 4 5.78 17.01 -5.81
CA ASN A 4 6.17 16.31 -4.61
C ASN A 4 5.02 15.89 -3.76
N GLU A 5 3.86 16.39 -4.06
CA GLU A 5 2.74 16.06 -3.22
C GLU A 5 2.40 14.61 -3.27
N LYS A 6 2.66 13.95 -4.38
CA LYS A 6 2.37 12.54 -4.47
C LYS A 6 3.23 11.74 -3.54
N SER A 7 4.49 12.10 -3.42
CA SER A 7 5.39 11.33 -2.60
C SER A 7 5.17 11.60 -1.13
N LYS A 8 4.34 12.58 -0.81
CA LYS A 8 4.06 12.88 0.57
C LYS A 8 2.89 12.11 1.14
N ALA A 9 2.20 11.35 0.31
CA ALA A 9 1.12 10.54 0.81
C ALA A 9 1.67 9.47 1.75
N LEU A 10 1.06 9.36 2.89
CA LEU A 10 1.53 8.47 3.93
C LEU A 10 0.42 7.53 4.36
N LEU A 11 0.82 6.34 4.74
CA LEU A 11 -0.07 5.37 5.31
C LEU A 11 0.44 5.03 6.69
N PHE A 12 -0.45 5.08 7.68
CA PHE A 12 -0.07 4.71 9.03
C PHE A 12 -0.51 3.30 9.29
N ILE A 13 0.44 2.47 9.71
CA ILE A 13 0.21 1.07 9.97
C ILE A 13 0.29 0.85 11.46
N LYS A 14 -0.76 0.26 12.03
CA LYS A 14 -0.77 -0.01 13.45
C LYS A 14 -0.02 -1.30 13.71
N LYS A 15 1.00 -1.21 14.52
CA LYS A 15 1.72 -2.38 15.01
C LYS A 15 1.41 -2.55 16.47
N GLN A 16 1.96 -3.58 17.09
CA GLN A 16 1.54 -3.96 18.43
C GLN A 16 1.58 -2.82 19.42
N THR A 17 2.64 -2.04 19.42
CA THR A 17 2.82 -1.01 20.41
C THR A 17 3.01 0.37 19.82
N CYS A 18 2.94 0.51 18.50
CA CYS A 18 3.20 1.81 17.90
C CYS A 18 2.55 1.89 16.53
N LEU A 19 2.57 3.08 15.97
CA LEU A 19 2.18 3.30 14.60
C LEU A 19 3.43 3.46 13.77
N GLN A 20 3.44 2.81 12.62
CA GLN A 20 4.53 2.98 11.68
C GLN A 20 4.03 3.79 10.51
N LYS A 21 4.79 4.79 10.14
CA LYS A 21 4.49 5.64 9.01
C LYS A 21 5.17 5.05 7.78
N LEU A 22 4.40 4.90 6.71
CA LEU A 22 4.92 4.31 5.49
C LEU A 22 4.57 5.23 4.34
N SER A 23 5.55 5.55 3.52
CA SER A 23 5.30 6.35 2.34
C SER A 23 4.56 5.48 1.32
N VAL A 24 3.46 6.00 0.80
CA VAL A 24 2.60 5.21 -0.09
C VAL A 24 3.36 4.77 -1.33
N ASN A 25 4.25 5.60 -1.84
CA ASN A 25 4.96 5.23 -3.05
C ASN A 25 6.04 4.19 -2.82
N GLU A 26 6.31 3.81 -1.57
CA GLU A 26 7.20 2.70 -1.30
C GLU A 26 6.53 1.35 -1.43
N ILE A 27 5.21 1.33 -1.49
CA ILE A 27 4.47 0.08 -1.59
C ILE A 27 4.54 -0.42 -3.02
N LEU A 28 5.00 -1.64 -3.20
CA LEU A 28 5.06 -2.25 -4.52
C LEU A 28 3.74 -2.91 -4.87
N TYR A 29 3.23 -3.72 -3.96
CA TYR A 29 1.95 -4.36 -4.16
C TYR A 29 1.42 -4.84 -2.82
N ALA A 30 0.17 -5.25 -2.81
CA ALA A 30 -0.49 -5.78 -1.64
C ALA A 30 -1.25 -7.03 -2.02
N GLN A 31 -1.33 -7.95 -1.09
CA GLN A 31 -2.03 -9.21 -1.30
C GLN A 31 -2.95 -9.46 -0.12
N SER A 32 -4.19 -9.83 -0.40
CA SER A 32 -5.10 -10.16 0.68
C SER A 32 -4.82 -11.57 1.18
N ASP A 33 -4.96 -11.76 2.48
CA ASP A 33 -4.69 -13.02 3.12
C ASP A 33 -5.69 -13.14 4.26
N GLY A 34 -6.86 -13.72 3.96
CA GLY A 34 -7.91 -13.79 4.95
C GLY A 34 -8.38 -12.40 5.33
N ASN A 35 -8.30 -12.10 6.62
CA ASN A 35 -8.72 -10.81 7.13
C ASN A 35 -7.59 -9.79 7.12
N TYR A 36 -6.43 -10.16 6.61
CA TYR A 36 -5.26 -9.30 6.63
C TYR A 36 -4.82 -9.00 5.22
N CYS A 37 -4.02 -7.98 5.09
CA CYS A 37 -3.32 -7.68 3.86
C CYS A 37 -1.84 -7.66 4.12
N ASN A 38 -1.09 -8.20 3.17
CA ASN A 38 0.36 -8.12 3.19
C ASN A 38 0.78 -7.01 2.25
N LEU A 39 1.44 -5.99 2.78
CA LEU A 39 2.00 -4.93 1.98
C LEU A 39 3.46 -5.21 1.74
N TYR A 40 3.86 -5.16 0.49
CA TYR A 40 5.25 -5.43 0.13
C TYR A 40 5.92 -4.15 -0.33
N THR A 41 7.01 -3.83 0.30
CA THR A 41 7.92 -2.79 -0.18
C THR A 41 9.15 -3.48 -0.71
N GLU A 42 10.13 -2.69 -1.10
CA GLU A 42 11.32 -3.26 -1.69
C GLU A 42 12.06 -4.16 -0.72
N ASN A 43 12.05 -3.83 0.55
CA ASN A 43 12.84 -4.54 1.53
C ASN A 43 12.04 -5.21 2.62
N GLU A 44 10.76 -4.95 2.70
CA GLU A 44 9.99 -5.38 3.85
C GLU A 44 8.60 -5.85 3.45
N LYS A 45 8.01 -6.63 4.34
CA LYS A 45 6.63 -7.03 4.25
C LYS A 45 5.93 -6.56 5.51
N HIS A 46 4.81 -5.90 5.35
CA HIS A 46 4.00 -5.41 6.47
C HIS A 46 2.66 -6.12 6.44
N ILE A 47 2.26 -6.66 7.58
CA ILE A 47 0.96 -7.31 7.69
C ILE A 47 0.03 -6.34 8.38
N ILE A 48 -1.08 -6.03 7.74
CA ILE A 48 -2.04 -5.10 8.31
C ILE A 48 -3.40 -5.75 8.41
N ASN A 49 -4.15 -5.35 9.42
CA ASN A 49 -5.47 -5.89 9.67
C ASN A 49 -6.49 -5.01 8.97
N LEU A 50 -6.56 -5.15 7.66
CA LEU A 50 -7.39 -4.29 6.84
C LEU A 50 -7.68 -5.04 5.54
N SER A 51 -8.91 -4.95 5.05
CA SER A 51 -9.24 -5.62 3.80
C SER A 51 -8.61 -4.86 2.63
N LEU A 52 -8.45 -5.57 1.53
CA LEU A 52 -7.85 -4.97 0.34
C LEU A 52 -8.73 -3.83 -0.17
N THR A 53 -10.04 -3.98 -0.09
CA THR A 53 -10.97 -2.93 -0.51
C THR A 53 -10.77 -1.66 0.32
N LYS A 54 -10.66 -1.83 1.63
CA LYS A 54 -10.47 -0.66 2.48
C LYS A 54 -9.09 -0.07 2.30
N LEU A 55 -8.11 -0.92 2.04
CA LEU A 55 -6.77 -0.42 1.76
C LEU A 55 -6.77 0.44 0.52
N LEU A 56 -7.45 -0.01 -0.53
CA LEU A 56 -7.50 0.76 -1.77
C LEU A 56 -8.17 2.11 -1.54
N GLN A 57 -9.15 2.17 -0.65
CA GLN A 57 -9.80 3.42 -0.35
C GLN A 57 -8.84 4.41 0.34
N LYS A 58 -7.86 3.90 1.05
CA LYS A 58 -6.89 4.75 1.72
C LYS A 58 -5.76 5.15 0.80
N LEU A 59 -5.55 4.41 -0.26
CA LEU A 59 -4.49 4.71 -1.21
C LEU A 59 -5.08 5.47 -2.38
N SER A 60 -4.21 6.17 -3.11
CA SER A 60 -4.67 6.91 -4.26
C SER A 60 -4.93 5.94 -5.41
N SER A 61 -6.13 5.98 -5.96
CA SER A 61 -6.47 5.13 -7.07
C SER A 61 -5.75 5.57 -8.35
N ASP A 62 -5.10 6.72 -8.33
CA ASP A 62 -4.30 7.15 -9.47
C ASP A 62 -3.07 6.30 -9.64
N TYR A 63 -2.62 5.66 -8.58
CA TYR A 63 -1.38 4.92 -8.61
C TYR A 63 -1.54 3.45 -8.31
N PHE A 64 -2.69 3.05 -7.82
CA PHE A 64 -2.90 1.68 -7.42
C PHE A 64 -4.04 1.08 -8.21
N LEU A 65 -3.84 -0.14 -8.66
CA LEU A 65 -4.82 -0.83 -9.48
C LEU A 65 -5.05 -2.21 -8.91
N ARG A 66 -6.31 -2.57 -8.76
CA ARG A 66 -6.66 -3.90 -8.28
C ARG A 66 -6.74 -4.81 -9.49
N ILE A 67 -5.72 -5.67 -9.64
CA ILE A 67 -5.61 -6.51 -10.81
C ILE A 67 -6.26 -7.88 -10.60
N HIS A 68 -6.62 -8.16 -9.35
CA HIS A 68 -7.24 -9.44 -9.00
C HIS A 68 -7.93 -9.21 -7.69
N LYS A 69 -8.91 -10.05 -7.34
CA LYS A 69 -9.59 -9.81 -6.08
C LYS A 69 -8.66 -9.94 -4.88
N ARG A 70 -7.50 -10.53 -5.07
CA ARG A 70 -6.54 -10.68 -3.99
C ARG A 70 -5.29 -9.83 -4.13
N PHE A 71 -5.16 -9.08 -5.23
CA PHE A 71 -3.92 -8.35 -5.50
C PHE A 71 -4.18 -6.93 -5.92
N LEU A 72 -3.35 -6.07 -5.40
CA LEU A 72 -3.36 -4.64 -5.68
C LEU A 72 -1.93 -4.24 -5.98
N ILE A 73 -1.69 -3.56 -7.08
CA ILE A 73 -0.33 -3.18 -7.45
C ILE A 73 -0.20 -1.67 -7.51
N ASN A 74 1.01 -1.21 -7.29
CA ASN A 74 1.39 0.17 -7.51
C ASN A 74 1.83 0.30 -8.96
N ILE A 75 1.05 1.03 -9.74
CA ILE A 75 1.29 1.13 -11.17
C ILE A 75 2.67 1.72 -11.45
N GLU A 76 3.09 2.65 -10.63
CA GLU A 76 4.37 3.30 -10.85
C GLU A 76 5.55 2.41 -10.51
N ALA A 77 5.32 1.33 -9.79
CA ALA A 77 6.39 0.40 -9.47
C ALA A 77 6.58 -0.66 -10.55
N VAL A 78 5.69 -0.73 -11.51
CA VAL A 78 5.79 -1.71 -12.58
C VAL A 78 6.79 -1.22 -13.59
N GLU A 79 7.74 -2.07 -13.93
CA GLU A 79 8.73 -1.74 -14.94
C GLU A 79 8.39 -2.43 -16.23
N VAL A 80 8.55 -1.71 -17.31
CA VAL A 80 8.24 -2.25 -18.62
C VAL A 80 9.48 -2.41 -19.45
#